data_db04e3c25439e50782b524824456b7ef
#
_entry.id   db04e3c25439e50782b524824456b7ef
#
_cell.length_a   1.000
_cell.length_b   1.000
_cell.length_c   1.000
_cell.angle_alpha   90.00
_cell.angle_beta   90.00
_cell.angle_gamma   90.00
#
_symmetry.space_group_name_H-M   'P 1'
#
loop_
_entity.id
_entity.type
_entity.pdbx_description
1 polymer ?
#
loop_
_entity_poly.entity_id
_entity_poly.type
_entity_poly.pdbx_seq_one_letter_code
_entity_poly.pdbx_strand_id
1 'polypeptide(L)' 'MKRDVDARGRACPIPIVELMRAIRESSVGDEVEILADDRAFPSDVRAWCKKTGHQLLSLTEEGATLSAVVRKENVP' A
#
# COMPACT_ATOMS: atom_id res chain seq x y z
N MET A 1 15.08 -0.43 -2.65
CA MET A 1 14.95 0.49 -1.51
C MET A 1 13.54 0.38 -0.94
N LYS A 2 13.40 0.51 0.38
CA LYS A 2 12.10 0.39 1.02
C LYS A 2 11.63 1.77 1.50
N ARG A 3 10.37 2.08 1.27
CA ARG A 3 9.77 3.34 1.69
C ARG A 3 8.63 3.05 2.65
N ASP A 4 8.53 3.83 3.72
CA ASP A 4 7.48 3.68 4.72
C ASP A 4 6.47 4.80 4.59
N VAL A 5 5.18 4.44 4.65
CA VAL A 5 4.08 5.40 4.59
C VAL A 5 3.16 5.14 5.78
N ASP A 6 2.81 6.18 6.51
CA ASP A 6 1.88 6.09 7.61
C ASP A 6 0.58 6.78 7.22
N ALA A 7 -0.43 5.98 6.91
CA ALA A 7 -1.75 6.49 6.54
C ALA A 7 -2.80 6.22 7.63
N ARG A 8 -2.35 5.96 8.86
CA ARG A 8 -3.28 5.77 9.97
C ARG A 8 -4.05 7.05 10.23
N GLY A 9 -5.32 6.91 10.61
CA GLY A 9 -6.21 8.04 10.83
C GLY A 9 -6.83 8.59 9.54
N ARG A 10 -6.53 7.98 8.40
CA ARG A 10 -7.08 8.40 7.11
C ARG A 10 -8.15 7.42 6.64
N ALA A 11 -9.23 7.95 6.09
CA ALA A 11 -10.32 7.14 5.56
C ALA A 11 -10.13 6.87 4.08
N CYS A 12 -10.70 5.76 3.60
CA CYS A 12 -10.73 5.42 2.18
C CYS A 12 -11.29 6.61 1.38
N PRO A 13 -10.66 6.99 0.23
CA PRO A 13 -9.59 6.26 -0.47
C PRO A 13 -8.19 6.81 -0.17
N ILE A 14 -8.01 7.61 0.87
CA ILE A 14 -6.74 8.29 1.12
C ILE A 14 -5.56 7.33 1.30
N PRO A 15 -5.67 6.21 2.05
CA PRO A 15 -4.54 5.29 2.15
C PRO A 15 -4.04 4.81 0.79
N ILE A 16 -4.95 4.53 -0.14
CA ILE A 16 -4.56 4.08 -1.49
C ILE A 16 -3.91 5.22 -2.28
N VAL A 17 -4.39 6.44 -2.12
CA VAL A 17 -3.78 7.61 -2.77
C VAL A 17 -2.35 7.81 -2.26
N GLU A 18 -2.13 7.67 -0.95
CA GLU A 18 -0.80 7.76 -0.37
C GLU A 18 0.12 6.66 -0.90
N LEU A 19 -0.39 5.43 -0.99
CA LEU A 19 0.35 4.31 -1.55
C LEU A 19 0.72 4.58 -3.00
N MET A 20 -0.22 5.07 -3.79
CA MET A 20 0.02 5.38 -5.20
C MET A 20 1.14 6.40 -5.37
N ARG A 21 1.14 7.44 -4.54
CA ARG A 21 2.19 8.46 -4.58
C ARG A 21 3.56 7.86 -4.28
N ALA A 22 3.63 7.04 -3.23
CA ALA A 22 4.89 6.41 -2.84
C ALA A 22 5.41 5.50 -3.94
N ILE A 23 4.52 4.74 -4.59
CA ILE A 23 4.90 3.86 -5.69
C ILE A 23 5.40 4.68 -6.89
N ARG A 24 4.76 5.80 -7.20
CA ARG A 24 5.21 6.67 -8.30
C ARG A 24 6.62 7.18 -8.08
N GLU A 25 6.96 7.48 -6.84
CA GLU A 25 8.27 8.01 -6.48
C GLU A 25 9.33 6.93 -6.32
N SER A 26 8.94 5.67 -6.40
CA SER A 26 9.83 4.52 -6.24
C SER A 26 10.29 4.01 -7.60
N SER A 27 11.34 3.20 -7.58
CA SER A 27 11.82 2.50 -8.77
C SER A 27 11.25 1.10 -8.80
N VAL A 28 11.17 0.51 -10.00
CA VAL A 28 10.73 -0.88 -10.15
C VAL A 28 11.62 -1.78 -9.29
N GLY A 29 10.99 -2.65 -8.52
CA GLY A 29 11.68 -3.51 -7.57
C GLY A 29 11.71 -2.98 -6.15
N ASP A 30 11.42 -1.68 -5.97
CA ASP A 30 11.34 -1.10 -4.63
C ASP A 30 10.06 -1.55 -3.92
N GLU A 31 10.12 -1.55 -2.59
CA GLU A 31 8.99 -1.92 -1.76
C GLU A 31 8.48 -0.72 -0.98
N VAL A 32 7.18 -0.67 -0.77
CA VAL A 32 6.52 0.33 0.07
C VAL A 32 5.76 -0.39 1.16
N GLU A 33 6.05 -0.05 2.40
CA GLU A 33 5.27 -0.54 3.54
C GLU A 33 4.33 0.58 3.96
N ILE A 34 3.02 0.29 3.98
CA ILE A 34 2.01 1.27 4.35
C ILE A 34 1.22 0.78 5.55
N LEU A 35 1.07 1.68 6.52
CA LEU A 35 0.23 1.45 7.69
C LEU A 35 -1.10 2.16 7.49
N ALA A 36 -2.19 1.48 7.84
CA ALA A 36 -3.53 2.03 7.76
C ALA A 36 -4.39 1.45 8.87
N ASP A 37 -5.51 2.10 9.16
CA ASP A 37 -6.45 1.60 10.15
C ASP A 37 -7.90 1.64 9.64
N ASP A 38 -8.11 1.94 8.37
CA ASP A 38 -9.43 1.92 7.76
C ASP A 38 -9.80 0.47 7.41
N ARG A 39 -11.00 0.05 7.77
CA ARG A 39 -11.49 -1.29 7.55
C ARG A 39 -11.56 -1.69 6.08
N ALA A 40 -11.73 -0.73 5.18
CA ALA A 40 -11.78 -0.99 3.75
C ALA A 40 -10.40 -1.22 3.15
N PHE A 41 -9.33 -0.87 3.87
CA PHE A 41 -7.98 -0.92 3.33
C PHE A 41 -7.58 -2.31 2.82
N PRO A 42 -7.85 -3.42 3.53
CA PRO A 42 -7.42 -4.74 3.02
C PRO A 42 -7.98 -5.06 1.65
N SER A 43 -9.28 -4.85 1.42
CA SER A 43 -9.87 -5.14 0.12
C SER A 43 -9.43 -4.12 -0.91
N ASP A 44 -9.26 -2.86 -0.51
CA ASP A 44 -8.84 -1.79 -1.42
C ASP A 44 -7.41 -2.03 -1.92
N VAL A 45 -6.48 -2.40 -1.04
CA VAL A 45 -5.10 -2.62 -1.45
C VAL A 45 -4.97 -3.86 -2.32
N ARG A 46 -5.74 -4.91 -2.03
CA ARG A 46 -5.75 -6.10 -2.88
C ARG A 46 -6.24 -5.78 -4.28
N ALA A 47 -7.36 -5.04 -4.36
CA ALA A 47 -7.94 -4.66 -5.65
C ALA A 47 -7.00 -3.75 -6.43
N TRP A 48 -6.38 -2.80 -5.74
CA TRP A 48 -5.44 -1.87 -6.37
C TRP A 48 -4.22 -2.59 -6.93
N CYS A 49 -3.64 -3.53 -6.17
CA CYS A 49 -2.50 -4.30 -6.63
C CYS A 49 -2.87 -5.17 -7.83
N LYS A 50 -4.05 -5.78 -7.80
CA LYS A 50 -4.53 -6.58 -8.91
C LYS A 50 -4.71 -5.74 -10.17
N LYS A 51 -5.26 -4.53 -10.01
CA LYS A 51 -5.54 -3.63 -11.14
C LYS A 51 -4.26 -3.07 -11.74
N THR A 52 -3.28 -2.73 -10.90
CA THR A 52 -2.06 -2.08 -11.36
C THR A 52 -0.95 -3.05 -11.73
N GLY A 53 -1.02 -4.29 -11.27
CA GLY A 53 0.02 -5.28 -11.50
C GLY A 53 1.16 -5.23 -10.50
N HIS A 54 1.11 -4.33 -9.51
CA HIS A 54 2.10 -4.34 -8.43
C HIS A 54 1.81 -5.51 -7.50
N GLN A 55 2.84 -6.01 -6.83
CA GLN A 55 2.71 -7.22 -6.03
C GLN A 55 2.50 -6.89 -4.56
N LEU A 56 1.43 -7.45 -3.99
CA LEU A 56 1.18 -7.37 -2.55
C LEU A 56 1.97 -8.49 -1.88
N LEU A 57 3.08 -8.12 -1.24
CA LEU A 57 3.97 -9.10 -0.62
C LEU A 57 3.44 -9.59 0.72
N SER A 58 2.81 -8.70 1.49
CA SER A 58 2.25 -9.08 2.78
C SER A 58 1.13 -8.13 3.15
N LEU A 59 0.22 -8.63 3.96
CA LEU A 59 -0.87 -7.84 4.52
C LEU A 59 -1.15 -8.44 5.90
N THR A 60 -0.78 -7.69 6.93
CA THR A 60 -0.91 -8.16 8.31
C THR A 60 -1.76 -7.20 9.11
N GLU A 61 -2.37 -7.72 10.16
CA GLU A 61 -3.18 -6.95 11.06
C GLU A 61 -2.67 -7.13 12.48
N GLU A 62 -2.45 -6.02 13.18
CA GLU A 62 -1.99 -6.03 14.55
C GLU A 62 -2.81 -5.01 15.33
N GLY A 63 -3.75 -5.51 16.12
CA GLY A 63 -4.73 -4.65 16.75
C GLY A 63 -5.59 -3.99 15.69
N ALA A 64 -5.71 -2.67 15.75
CA ALA A 64 -6.45 -1.90 14.76
C ALA A 64 -5.59 -1.46 13.58
N THR A 65 -4.27 -1.75 13.60
CA THR A 65 -3.35 -1.31 12.57
C THR A 65 -3.18 -2.40 11.52
N LEU A 66 -3.30 -2.00 10.26
CA LEU A 66 -3.06 -2.86 9.10
C LEU A 66 -1.74 -2.46 8.48
N SER A 67 -0.93 -3.45 8.10
CA SER A 67 0.36 -3.20 7.45
C SER A 67 0.40 -3.97 6.15
N ALA A 68 0.67 -3.28 5.07
CA ALA A 68 0.82 -3.89 3.75
C ALA A 68 2.18 -3.55 3.18
N VAL A 69 2.81 -4.53 2.55
CA VAL A 69 4.05 -4.32 1.81
C VAL A 69 3.78 -4.60 0.35
N VAL A 70 4.01 -3.60 -0.49
CA VAL A 70 3.76 -3.67 -1.93
C VAL A 70 5.06 -3.43 -2.67
N ARG A 71 5.37 -4.29 -3.64
CA ARG A 71 6.54 -4.11 -4.48
C ARG A 71 6.13 -3.55 -5.83
N LYS A 72 6.86 -2.53 -6.29
CA LYS A 72 6.61 -1.92 -7.60
C LYS A 72 7.10 -2.87 -8.69
N GLU A 73 6.20 -3.30 -9.56
CA GLU A 73 6.50 -4.26 -10.61
C GLU A 73 6.60 -3.62 -11.99
N ASN A 74 6.03 -2.43 -12.16
CA ASN A 74 6.01 -1.76 -13.45
C ASN A 74 5.89 -0.25 -13.25
N VAL A 75 6.06 0.50 -14.33
CA VAL A 75 5.87 1.95 -14.32
C VAL A 75 4.40 2.22 -14.60
N PRO A 76 3.71 2.94 -13.68
CA PRO A 76 2.29 3.27 -13.90
C PRO A 76 2.08 4.22 -15.04
#